data_1d3e8b69b43fe10f0f1c91a195632367
#
_entry.id   1d3e8b69b43fe10f0f1c91a195632367
#
_cell.length_a   1.000
_cell.length_b   1.000
_cell.length_c   1.000
_cell.angle_alpha   90.00
_cell.angle_beta   90.00
_cell.angle_gamma   90.00
#
_symmetry.space_group_name_H-M   'P 1'
#
loop_
_entity.id
_entity.type
_entity.pdbx_description
1 polymer ?
#
loop_
_entity_poly.entity_id
_entity_poly.type
_entity_poly.pdbx_seq_one_letter_code
_entity_poly.pdbx_strand_id
1 'polypeptide(L)' 'MDFEEFRQRLFLQICDKKNLDLKGENIKAYKTDFDYAFTRAHNIALYYFNQADKVDGVKRQ' A
#
# COMPACT_ATOMS: atom_id res chain seq x y z
N MET A 1 0.78 2.14 14.23
CA MET A 1 0.18 1.95 12.88
C MET A 1 0.29 0.49 12.50
N ASP A 2 -0.81 -0.15 12.18
CA ASP A 2 -0.78 -1.54 11.79
C ASP A 2 -0.59 -1.69 10.27
N PHE A 3 -0.48 -2.94 9.83
CA PHE A 3 -0.20 -3.26 8.43
C PHE A 3 -1.30 -2.73 7.50
N GLU A 4 -2.56 -2.97 7.84
CA GLU A 4 -3.66 -2.55 6.99
C GLU A 4 -3.72 -1.04 6.85
N GLU A 5 -3.53 -0.32 7.93
CA GLU A 5 -3.55 1.13 7.93
C GLU A 5 -2.41 1.68 7.08
N PHE A 6 -1.21 1.12 7.24
CA PHE A 6 -0.05 1.54 6.46
C PHE A 6 -0.26 1.26 4.98
N ARG A 7 -0.75 0.07 4.65
CA ARG A 7 -1.04 -0.30 3.27
C ARG A 7 -2.06 0.64 2.64
N GLN A 8 -3.11 0.96 3.38
CA GLN A 8 -4.14 1.87 2.89
C GLN A 8 -3.58 3.25 2.60
N ARG A 9 -2.73 3.77 3.46
CA ARG A 9 -2.11 5.07 3.23
C ARG A 9 -1.25 5.07 1.99
N LEU A 10 -0.49 4.01 1.77
CA LEU A 10 0.31 3.87 0.56
C LEU A 10 -0.57 3.80 -0.68
N PHE A 11 -1.66 3.05 -0.60
CA PHE A 11 -2.59 2.95 -1.71
C PHE A 11 -3.14 4.32 -2.08
N LEU A 12 -3.58 5.10 -1.09
CA LEU A 12 -4.10 6.43 -1.33
C LEU A 12 -3.05 7.35 -1.92
N GLN A 13 -1.81 7.26 -1.47
CA GLN A 13 -0.72 8.06 -2.02
C GLN A 13 -0.44 7.72 -3.47
N ILE A 14 -0.46 6.44 -3.82
CA ILE A 14 -0.23 6.02 -5.20
C ILE A 14 -1.37 6.49 -6.09
N CYS A 15 -2.61 6.36 -5.62
CA CYS A 15 -3.76 6.85 -6.37
C CYS A 15 -3.67 8.36 -6.61
N ASP A 16 -3.26 9.11 -5.60
CA ASP A 16 -3.11 10.55 -5.70
C ASP A 16 -2.06 10.92 -6.74
N LYS A 17 -0.92 10.22 -6.73
CA LYS A 17 0.14 10.48 -7.71
C LYS A 17 -0.30 10.19 -9.13
N LYS A 18 -1.19 9.22 -9.32
CA LYS A 18 -1.71 8.86 -10.63
C LYS A 18 -2.96 9.66 -11.00
N ASN A 19 -3.40 10.55 -10.13
CA ASN A 19 -4.64 11.32 -10.31
C ASN A 19 -5.86 10.41 -10.44
N LEU A 20 -5.86 9.30 -9.72
CA LEU A 20 -6.99 8.39 -9.70
C LEU A 20 -7.98 8.83 -8.64
N ASP A 21 -9.22 9.09 -9.05
CA ASP A 21 -10.29 9.49 -8.16
C ASP A 21 -11.02 8.25 -7.63
N LEU A 22 -11.22 8.17 -6.32
CA LEU A 22 -11.83 7.00 -5.67
C LEU A 22 -13.35 7.00 -5.77
N LYS A 23 -13.89 7.33 -6.91
CA LYS A 23 -15.33 7.23 -7.16
C LYS A 23 -15.62 5.90 -7.84
N GLY A 24 -16.79 5.32 -7.53
CA GLY A 24 -17.14 4.00 -8.02
C GLY A 24 -17.02 3.84 -9.53
N GLU A 25 -17.46 4.85 -10.28
CA GLU A 25 -17.38 4.81 -11.74
C GLU A 25 -15.93 4.83 -12.23
N ASN A 26 -15.06 5.56 -11.53
CA ASN A 26 -13.63 5.58 -11.86
C ASN A 26 -12.96 4.26 -11.52
N ILE A 27 -13.35 3.65 -10.42
CA ILE A 27 -12.80 2.36 -10.02
C ILE A 27 -13.08 1.32 -11.10
N LYS A 28 -14.26 1.34 -11.67
CA LYS A 28 -14.60 0.41 -12.76
C LYS A 28 -13.83 0.72 -14.04
N ALA A 29 -13.73 2.01 -14.40
CA ALA A 29 -13.08 2.43 -15.63
C ALA A 29 -11.57 2.19 -15.61
N TYR A 30 -10.96 2.34 -14.43
CA TYR A 30 -9.51 2.23 -14.27
C TYR A 30 -9.12 1.09 -13.34
N LYS A 31 -9.83 -0.03 -13.49
CA LYS A 31 -9.61 -1.18 -12.62
C LYS A 31 -8.16 -1.64 -12.60
N THR A 32 -7.54 -1.70 -13.77
CA THR A 32 -6.13 -2.14 -13.87
C THR A 32 -5.21 -1.21 -13.08
N ASP A 33 -5.44 0.09 -13.15
CA ASP A 33 -4.63 1.06 -12.42
C ASP A 33 -4.84 0.93 -10.92
N PHE A 34 -6.07 0.71 -10.47
CA PHE A 34 -6.35 0.52 -9.06
C PHE A 34 -5.76 -0.80 -8.55
N ASP A 35 -5.86 -1.86 -9.34
CA ASP A 35 -5.24 -3.15 -8.99
C ASP A 35 -3.73 -3.00 -8.86
N TYR A 36 -3.10 -2.28 -9.77
CA TYR A 36 -1.68 -2.01 -9.72
C TYR A 36 -1.32 -1.22 -8.45
N ALA A 37 -2.07 -0.17 -8.16
CA ALA A 37 -1.82 0.66 -6.99
C ALA A 37 -1.96 -0.15 -5.71
N PHE A 38 -2.98 -0.99 -5.62
CA PHE A 38 -3.19 -1.84 -4.46
C PHE A 38 -2.05 -2.85 -4.30
N THR A 39 -1.68 -3.52 -5.38
CA THR A 39 -0.60 -4.52 -5.35
C THR A 39 0.71 -3.87 -4.92
N ARG A 40 1.01 -2.71 -5.47
CA ARG A 40 2.24 -2.01 -5.13
C ARG A 40 2.24 -1.57 -3.66
N ALA A 41 1.12 -1.04 -3.19
CA ALA A 41 1.00 -0.65 -1.79
C ALA A 41 1.18 -1.85 -0.87
N HIS A 42 0.59 -2.98 -1.24
CA HIS A 42 0.71 -4.20 -0.47
C HIS A 42 2.16 -4.68 -0.41
N ASN A 43 2.85 -4.70 -1.55
CA ASN A 43 4.23 -5.14 -1.61
C ASN A 43 5.17 -4.23 -0.82
N ILE A 44 4.95 -2.92 -0.91
CA ILE A 44 5.75 -1.96 -0.15
C ILE A 44 5.52 -2.15 1.35
N ALA A 45 4.26 -2.33 1.75
CA ALA A 45 3.92 -2.53 3.15
C ALA A 45 4.53 -3.81 3.69
N LEU A 46 4.48 -4.90 2.91
CA LEU A 46 5.09 -6.15 3.31
C LEU A 46 6.59 -5.99 3.51
N TYR A 47 7.25 -5.35 2.58
CA TYR A 47 8.69 -5.12 2.67
C TYR A 47 9.02 -4.35 3.94
N TYR A 48 8.30 -3.28 4.20
CA TYR A 48 8.55 -2.42 5.34
C TYR A 48 8.36 -3.16 6.66
N PHE A 49 7.28 -3.92 6.78
CA PHE A 49 6.99 -4.64 8.02
C PHE A 49 7.97 -5.80 8.22
N ASN A 50 8.40 -6.45 7.14
CA ASN A 50 9.42 -7.50 7.25
C ASN A 50 10.75 -6.93 7.71
N GLN A 51 11.13 -5.75 7.23
CA GLN A 51 12.36 -5.11 7.67
C GLN A 51 12.28 -4.71 9.13
N ALA A 52 11.12 -4.18 9.55
CA ALA A 52 10.92 -3.82 10.95
C ALA A 52 11.03 -5.04 11.86
N ASP A 53 10.44 -6.14 11.44
CA ASP A 53 10.52 -7.39 12.21
C ASP A 53 11.95 -7.89 12.34
N LYS A 54 12.71 -7.83 11.26
CA LYS A 54 14.11 -8.25 11.29
C LYS A 54 14.92 -7.38 12.23
N VAL A 55 14.71 -6.08 12.18
CA VAL A 55 15.44 -5.15 13.04
C VAL A 55 15.05 -5.39 14.50
N ASP A 56 13.76 -5.54 14.75
CA ASP A 56 13.28 -5.81 16.11
C ASP A 56 13.82 -7.13 16.63
N GLY A 57 13.85 -8.15 15.78
CA GLY A 57 14.41 -9.45 16.14
C GLY A 57 15.86 -9.35 16.56
N VAL A 58 16.64 -8.60 15.81
CA VAL A 58 18.06 -8.39 16.12
C VAL A 58 18.20 -7.64 17.44
N LYS A 59 17.40 -6.63 17.66
CA LYS A 59 17.46 -5.83 18.89
C LYS A 59 17.11 -6.63 20.13
N ARG A 60 16.21 -7.58 19.99
CA ARG A 60 15.76 -8.40 21.10
C ARG A 60 16.75 -9.46 21.51
N GLN A 61 17.68 -9.74 20.63
CA GLN A 61 18.72 -10.73 20.91
C GLN A 61 19.93 -10.09 21.58
#